data_ac003f0dea9c379ca47fb826c0a95b1f
#
_entry.id   ac003f0dea9c379ca47fb826c0a95b1f
#
_cell.length_a   1.000
_cell.length_b   1.000
_cell.length_c   1.000
_cell.angle_alpha   90.00
_cell.angle_beta   90.00
_cell.angle_gamma   90.00
#
_symmetry.space_group_name_H-M   'P 1'
#
loop_
_entity.id
_entity.type
_entity.pdbx_description
1 polymer ?
#
loop_
_entity_poly.entity_id
_entity_poly.type
_entity_poly.pdbx_seq_one_letter_code
_entity_poly.pdbx_strand_id
1 'polypeptide(L)'
;MFCTGTPISNSAAELYTMMRYIQADTLREHGLYAFDAWAANFGETVSAMELAPEGTGYRMKTRFARFNNLPELISMWKLAADVQTADMLKLEVPELEGGKPTVIMCPPTELQKHTIQALGERAEAVRAGSVDPHMDNMLKIVRC
;
A
#
# COMPACT_ATOMS: atom_id res chain seq x y z
N MET A 1 20.64 12.42 -5.85
CA MET A 1 20.09 12.20 -4.50
C MET A 1 18.57 12.13 -4.64
N PHE A 2 17.93 11.15 -4.01
CA PHE A 2 16.47 11.00 -3.97
C PHE A 2 16.01 11.19 -2.54
N CYS A 3 14.93 11.94 -2.33
CA CYS A 3 14.33 12.18 -1.01
C CYS A 3 12.85 11.83 -1.07
N THR A 4 12.35 11.12 -0.07
CA THR A 4 10.94 10.80 0.06
C THR A 4 10.55 10.66 1.53
N GLY A 5 9.34 11.13 1.89
CA GLY A 5 8.75 10.88 3.22
C GLY A 5 7.97 9.58 3.31
N THR A 6 7.73 8.92 2.17
CA THR A 6 6.92 7.69 2.09
C THR A 6 7.59 6.66 1.18
N PRO A 7 8.72 6.07 1.61
CA PRO A 7 9.47 5.12 0.80
C PRO A 7 8.69 3.85 0.47
N ILE A 8 7.76 3.47 1.33
CA ILE A 8 6.88 2.31 1.16
C ILE A 8 5.46 2.76 1.48
N SER A 9 4.55 2.71 0.53
CA SER A 9 3.16 3.14 0.71
C SER A 9 2.14 2.03 0.50
N ASN A 10 2.33 1.19 -0.51
CA ASN A 10 1.35 0.16 -0.89
C ASN A 10 1.86 -1.27 -0.73
N SER A 11 3.13 -1.51 -0.96
CA SER A 11 3.70 -2.85 -0.96
C SER A 11 5.18 -2.85 -0.59
N ALA A 12 5.61 -3.88 0.13
CA ALA A 12 7.01 -4.12 0.43
C ALA A 12 7.90 -4.20 -0.83
N ALA A 13 7.33 -4.56 -1.99
CA ALA A 13 8.03 -4.58 -3.27
C ALA A 13 8.52 -3.20 -3.74
N GLU A 14 7.97 -2.11 -3.20
CA GLU A 14 8.43 -0.75 -3.52
C GLU A 14 9.88 -0.53 -3.02
N LEU A 15 10.23 -1.10 -1.87
CA LEU A 15 11.60 -1.04 -1.37
C LEU A 15 12.58 -1.73 -2.31
N TYR A 16 12.23 -2.92 -2.83
CA TYR A 16 13.04 -3.60 -3.83
C TYR A 16 13.26 -2.73 -5.08
N THR A 17 12.22 -2.06 -5.54
CA THR A 17 12.31 -1.17 -6.70
C THR A 17 13.33 -0.06 -6.45
N MET A 18 13.30 0.58 -5.27
CA MET A 18 14.28 1.59 -4.91
C MET A 18 15.70 1.00 -4.81
N MET A 19 15.85 -0.15 -4.17
CA MET A 19 17.14 -0.83 -4.08
C MET A 19 17.74 -1.13 -5.45
N ARG A 20 16.93 -1.50 -6.43
CA ARG A 20 17.38 -1.69 -7.81
C ARG A 20 17.95 -0.44 -8.47
N TYR A 21 17.44 0.74 -8.10
CA TYR A 21 17.93 2.00 -8.66
C TYR A 21 19.19 2.52 -7.95
N ILE A 22 19.27 2.37 -6.64
CA ILE A 22 20.32 3.03 -5.85
C ILE A 22 21.46 2.11 -5.41
N GLN A 23 21.23 0.78 -5.40
CA GLN A 23 22.23 -0.20 -4.95
C GLN A 23 22.19 -1.50 -5.78
N ALA A 24 22.08 -1.37 -7.09
CA ALA A 24 21.98 -2.49 -8.02
C ALA A 24 23.18 -3.45 -7.92
N ASP A 25 24.38 -2.93 -7.71
CA ASP A 25 25.59 -3.74 -7.62
C ASP A 25 25.63 -4.54 -6.33
N THR A 26 25.25 -3.95 -5.20
CA THR A 26 25.10 -4.68 -3.93
C THR A 26 24.09 -5.83 -4.07
N LEU A 27 22.96 -5.59 -4.75
CA LEU A 27 21.99 -6.66 -5.01
C LEU A 27 22.56 -7.79 -5.87
N ARG A 28 23.41 -7.47 -6.86
CA ARG A 28 24.07 -8.48 -7.71
C ARG A 28 25.09 -9.30 -6.92
N GLU A 29 25.90 -8.65 -6.13
CA GLU A 29 26.93 -9.30 -5.29
C GLU A 29 26.31 -10.30 -4.31
N HIS A 30 25.13 -10.01 -3.79
CA HIS A 30 24.41 -10.89 -2.86
C HIS A 30 23.44 -11.87 -3.57
N GLY A 31 23.37 -11.87 -4.90
CA GLY A 31 22.45 -12.74 -5.65
C GLY A 31 20.98 -12.36 -5.53
N LEU A 32 20.69 -11.13 -5.10
CA LEU A 32 19.34 -10.62 -4.81
C LEU A 32 18.79 -9.70 -5.91
N TYR A 33 19.48 -9.62 -7.05
CA TYR A 33 19.09 -8.72 -8.14
C TYR A 33 17.77 -9.13 -8.83
N ALA A 34 17.43 -10.42 -8.86
CA ALA A 34 16.13 -10.89 -9.29
C ALA A 34 15.09 -10.70 -8.18
N PHE A 35 13.90 -10.21 -8.53
CA PHE A 35 12.83 -9.97 -7.56
C PHE A 35 12.47 -11.22 -6.75
N ASP A 36 12.38 -12.37 -7.41
CA ASP A 36 12.02 -13.63 -6.74
C ASP A 36 13.05 -14.04 -5.68
N ALA A 37 14.35 -13.85 -5.96
CA ALA A 37 15.41 -14.11 -5.00
C ALA A 37 15.35 -13.14 -3.80
N TRP A 38 15.14 -11.86 -4.06
CA TRP A 38 14.95 -10.86 -3.01
C TRP A 38 13.70 -11.13 -2.18
N ALA A 39 12.57 -11.42 -2.85
CA ALA A 39 11.30 -11.70 -2.20
C ALA A 39 11.35 -12.97 -1.33
N ALA A 40 12.05 -14.01 -1.77
CA ALA A 40 12.23 -15.24 -0.99
C ALA A 40 13.02 -15.01 0.31
N ASN A 41 13.94 -14.03 0.32
CA ASN A 41 14.76 -13.73 1.49
C ASN A 41 14.10 -12.73 2.44
N PHE A 42 13.42 -11.73 1.91
CA PHE A 42 12.95 -10.58 2.70
C PHE A 42 11.44 -10.40 2.75
N GLY A 43 10.70 -11.21 2.03
CA GLY A 43 9.28 -11.00 1.90
C GLY A 43 8.40 -12.13 2.34
N GLU A 44 7.29 -11.75 2.95
CA GLU A 44 6.21 -12.66 3.32
C GLU A 44 4.91 -12.18 2.69
N THR A 45 4.22 -13.11 2.02
CA THR A 45 2.88 -12.85 1.51
C THR A 45 1.84 -13.14 2.58
N VAL A 46 0.95 -12.18 2.78
CA VAL A 46 -0.17 -12.31 3.71
C VAL A 46 -1.47 -12.32 2.92
N SER A 47 -2.27 -13.36 3.15
CA SER A 47 -3.63 -13.44 2.61
C SER A 47 -4.62 -13.00 3.69
N ALA A 48 -5.41 -11.99 3.38
CA ALA A 48 -6.44 -11.47 4.28
C ALA A 48 -7.79 -11.35 3.55
N MET A 49 -8.86 -11.55 4.32
CA MET A 49 -10.20 -11.20 3.84
C MET A 49 -10.38 -9.68 3.95
N GLU A 50 -10.58 -9.06 2.82
CA GLU A 50 -10.85 -7.62 2.72
C GLU A 50 -12.28 -7.39 2.24
N LEU A 51 -12.89 -6.33 2.76
CA LEU A 51 -14.17 -5.87 2.20
C LEU A 51 -13.98 -5.54 0.73
N ALA A 52 -14.86 -6.03 -0.10
CA ALA A 52 -14.81 -5.71 -1.52
C ALA A 52 -15.00 -4.18 -1.73
N PRO A 53 -14.33 -3.55 -2.71
CA PRO A 53 -14.39 -2.10 -2.91
C PRO A 53 -15.78 -1.53 -3.08
N GLU A 54 -16.72 -2.33 -3.56
CA GLU A 54 -18.12 -2.00 -3.72
C GLU A 54 -18.93 -2.05 -2.41
N GLY A 55 -18.30 -2.45 -1.29
CA GLY A 55 -18.95 -2.55 0.02
C GLY A 55 -19.84 -3.78 0.19
N THR A 56 -19.94 -4.64 -0.82
CA THR A 56 -20.74 -5.87 -0.77
C THR A 56 -19.86 -7.10 -0.75
N GLY A 57 -19.86 -7.82 0.38
CA GLY A 57 -19.11 -9.06 0.54
C GLY A 57 -17.63 -8.91 0.84
N TYR A 58 -16.97 -10.05 0.98
CA TYR A 58 -15.54 -10.13 1.28
C TYR A 58 -14.80 -10.87 0.17
N ARG A 59 -13.57 -10.47 -0.08
CA ARG A 59 -12.67 -11.14 -1.01
C ARG A 59 -11.35 -11.50 -0.33
N MET A 60 -10.80 -12.65 -0.68
CA MET A 60 -9.45 -13.00 -0.29
C MET A 60 -8.46 -12.21 -1.15
N LYS A 61 -7.55 -11.47 -0.55
CA LYS A 61 -6.47 -10.78 -1.24
C LYS A 61 -5.14 -11.14 -0.62
N THR A 62 -4.25 -11.66 -1.46
CA THR A 62 -2.87 -11.93 -1.07
C THR A 62 -2.01 -10.72 -1.43
N ARG A 63 -1.28 -10.21 -0.46
CA ARG A 63 -0.36 -9.08 -0.63
C ARG A 63 1.01 -9.45 -0.08
N PHE A 64 2.03 -8.89 -0.70
CA PHE A 64 3.36 -8.85 -0.16
C PHE A 64 3.43 -7.76 0.91
N ALA A 65 3.17 -8.12 2.17
CA ALA A 65 2.82 -7.17 3.22
C ALA A 65 3.74 -7.18 4.43
N ARG A 66 4.58 -8.21 4.58
CA ARG A 66 5.50 -8.31 5.70
C ARG A 66 6.93 -8.50 5.23
N PHE A 67 7.86 -8.09 6.06
CA PHE A 67 9.28 -8.33 5.85
C PHE A 67 9.76 -9.47 6.76
N ASN A 68 10.44 -10.43 6.15
CA ASN A 68 11.28 -11.38 6.86
C ASN A 68 12.71 -10.82 6.93
N ASN A 69 13.49 -11.31 7.88
CA ASN A 69 14.91 -10.96 8.01
C ASN A 69 15.18 -9.43 7.94
N LEU A 70 14.32 -8.69 8.61
CA LEU A 70 14.34 -7.21 8.61
C LEU A 70 15.69 -6.61 9.04
N PRO A 71 16.42 -7.15 10.02
CA PRO A 71 17.72 -6.60 10.41
C PRO A 71 18.74 -6.59 9.27
N GLU A 72 18.82 -7.66 8.50
CA GLU A 72 19.73 -7.77 7.35
C GLU A 72 19.30 -6.83 6.21
N LEU A 73 18.00 -6.79 5.92
CA LEU A 73 17.46 -5.87 4.93
C LEU A 73 17.75 -4.41 5.27
N ILE A 74 17.57 -4.01 6.53
CA ILE A 74 17.87 -2.64 6.99
C ILE A 74 19.37 -2.37 6.94
N SER A 75 20.20 -3.34 7.31
CA SER A 75 21.65 -3.19 7.24
C SER A 75 22.10 -2.95 5.80
N MET A 76 21.58 -3.72 4.86
CA MET A 76 21.84 -3.55 3.44
C MET A 76 21.30 -2.19 2.93
N TRP A 77 20.10 -1.81 3.32
CA TRP A 77 19.48 -0.54 2.93
C TRP A 77 20.30 0.66 3.38
N LYS A 78 20.80 0.64 4.61
CA LYS A 78 21.61 1.72 5.20
C LYS A 78 22.96 1.93 4.50
N LEU A 79 23.44 1.01 3.67
CA LEU A 79 24.63 1.24 2.86
C LEU A 79 24.43 2.32 1.79
N ALA A 80 23.18 2.53 1.36
CA ALA A 80 22.84 3.45 0.27
C ALA A 80 21.82 4.54 0.67
N ALA A 81 21.19 4.43 1.83
CA ALA A 81 20.14 5.33 2.28
C ALA A 81 20.36 5.82 3.72
N ASP A 82 20.18 7.12 3.92
CA ASP A 82 20.02 7.69 5.26
C ASP A 82 18.52 7.73 5.62
N VAL A 83 18.20 7.18 6.79
CA VAL A 83 16.82 7.07 7.28
C VAL A 83 16.66 7.88 8.53
N GLN A 84 15.81 8.90 8.46
CA GLN A 84 15.43 9.76 9.59
C GLN A 84 13.95 9.55 9.91
N THR A 85 13.65 9.04 11.09
CA THR A 85 12.26 8.89 11.57
C THR A 85 11.80 10.16 12.30
N ALA A 86 10.48 10.33 12.44
CA ALA A 86 9.91 11.47 13.17
C ALA A 86 10.46 11.58 14.60
N ASP A 87 10.68 10.46 15.28
CA ASP A 87 11.23 10.42 16.64
C ASP A 87 12.69 10.90 16.70
N MET A 88 13.48 10.64 15.65
CA MET A 88 14.86 11.12 15.53
C MET A 88 14.94 12.61 15.28
N LEU A 89 13.95 13.16 14.57
CA LEU A 89 13.93 14.57 14.19
C LEU A 89 13.55 15.52 15.34
N LYS A 90 12.96 15.00 16.42
CA LYS A 90 12.50 15.79 17.58
C LYS A 90 11.73 17.05 17.17
N LEU A 91 10.82 16.90 16.21
CA LEU A 91 10.03 18.01 15.72
C LEU A 91 9.09 18.54 16.83
N GLU A 92 9.05 19.86 16.98
CA GLU A 92 8.04 20.51 17.82
C GLU A 92 6.68 20.43 17.11
N VAL A 93 5.90 19.42 17.45
CA VAL A 93 4.52 19.28 16.94
C VAL A 93 3.53 19.58 18.06
N PRO A 94 2.40 20.23 17.77
CA PRO A 94 1.36 20.46 18.77
C PRO A 94 0.88 19.14 19.36
N GLU A 95 0.78 19.09 20.67
CA GLU A 95 0.21 17.93 21.35
C GLU A 95 -1.31 17.89 21.16
N LEU A 96 -1.84 16.72 20.89
CA LEU A 96 -3.28 16.51 20.84
C LEU A 96 -3.83 16.43 22.25
N GLU A 97 -4.96 17.09 22.50
CA GLU A 97 -5.70 16.98 23.75
C GLU A 97 -6.07 15.49 23.99
N GLY A 98 -5.62 14.94 25.12
CA GLY A 98 -5.79 13.51 25.42
C GLY A 98 -4.85 12.57 24.68
N GLY A 99 -3.85 13.06 23.92
CA GLY A 99 -2.79 12.27 23.26
C GLY A 99 -3.27 11.39 22.07
N LYS A 100 -4.55 11.48 21.71
CA LYS A 100 -5.13 10.71 20.59
C LYS A 100 -6.12 11.54 19.79
N PRO A 101 -6.20 11.33 18.46
CA PRO A 101 -7.25 11.93 17.65
C PRO A 101 -8.65 11.49 18.11
N THR A 102 -9.58 12.42 18.20
CA THR A 102 -10.99 12.10 18.45
C THR A 102 -11.65 11.68 17.14
N VAL A 103 -12.21 10.47 17.12
CA VAL A 103 -12.96 9.94 15.96
C VAL A 103 -14.43 10.27 16.15
N ILE A 104 -14.96 11.14 15.30
CA ILE A 104 -16.40 11.47 15.26
C ILE A 104 -17.04 10.66 14.14
N MET A 105 -17.95 9.76 14.51
CA MET A 105 -18.72 8.98 13.55
C MET A 105 -20.03 9.68 13.22
N CYS A 106 -20.19 10.07 11.96
CA CYS A 106 -21.43 10.65 11.46
C CYS A 106 -22.22 9.60 10.65
N PRO A 107 -23.55 9.51 10.83
CA PRO A 107 -24.37 8.64 9.99
C PRO A 107 -24.36 9.14 8.54
N PRO A 108 -24.33 8.23 7.54
CA PRO A 108 -24.34 8.63 6.15
C PRO A 108 -25.69 9.29 5.78
N THR A 109 -25.65 10.30 4.91
CA THR A 109 -26.84 10.93 4.35
C THR A 109 -27.53 10.01 3.35
N GLU A 110 -28.82 10.25 3.06
CA GLU A 110 -29.56 9.47 2.06
C GLU A 110 -28.93 9.60 0.66
N LEU A 111 -28.45 10.79 0.30
CA LEU A 111 -27.74 10.99 -0.96
C LEU A 111 -26.48 10.13 -1.04
N GLN A 112 -25.71 10.07 0.04
CA GLN A 112 -24.49 9.26 0.10
C GLN A 112 -24.81 7.76 -0.02
N LYS A 113 -25.85 7.27 0.66
CA LYS A 113 -26.28 5.87 0.56
C LYS A 113 -26.69 5.51 -0.88
N HIS A 114 -27.50 6.36 -1.49
CA HIS A 114 -27.93 6.16 -2.89
C HIS A 114 -26.76 6.18 -3.88
N THR A 115 -25.82 7.11 -3.69
CA THR A 115 -24.63 7.19 -4.55
C THR A 115 -23.76 5.94 -4.42
N ILE A 116 -23.51 5.45 -3.19
CA ILE A 116 -22.73 4.23 -2.95
C ILE A 116 -23.43 3.02 -3.57
N GLN A 117 -24.74 2.92 -3.43
CA GLN A 117 -25.50 1.83 -4.05
C GLN A 117 -25.38 1.85 -5.58
N ALA A 118 -25.55 3.00 -6.21
CA ALA A 118 -25.40 3.13 -7.67
C ALA A 118 -24.00 2.79 -8.16
N LEU A 119 -22.95 3.19 -7.41
CA LEU A 119 -21.57 2.81 -7.72
C LEU A 119 -21.34 1.29 -7.55
N GLY A 120 -21.96 0.68 -6.55
CA GLY A 120 -21.95 -0.77 -6.34
C GLY A 120 -22.55 -1.54 -7.52
N GLU A 121 -23.72 -1.15 -7.97
CA GLU A 121 -24.42 -1.75 -9.13
C GLU A 121 -23.59 -1.62 -10.42
N ARG A 122 -22.93 -0.47 -10.64
CA ARG A 122 -22.00 -0.29 -11.76
C ARG A 122 -20.78 -1.22 -11.65
N ALA A 123 -20.22 -1.35 -10.46
CA ALA A 123 -19.07 -2.23 -10.23
C ALA A 123 -19.40 -3.71 -10.47
N GLU A 124 -20.60 -4.15 -10.09
CA GLU A 124 -21.10 -5.50 -10.37
C GLU A 124 -21.29 -5.74 -11.88
N ALA A 125 -21.85 -4.78 -12.59
CA ALA A 125 -22.03 -4.85 -14.05
C ALA A 125 -20.69 -4.94 -14.79
N VAL A 126 -19.68 -4.17 -14.37
CA VAL A 126 -18.32 -4.25 -14.92
C VAL A 126 -17.68 -5.61 -14.65
N ARG A 127 -17.85 -6.19 -13.46
CA ARG A 127 -17.33 -7.52 -13.11
C ARG A 127 -18.00 -8.64 -13.87
N ALA A 128 -19.31 -8.54 -14.07
CA ALA A 128 -20.07 -9.49 -14.87
C ALA A 128 -19.71 -9.44 -16.37
N GLY A 129 -18.88 -8.46 -16.78
CA GLY A 129 -18.52 -8.27 -18.19
C GLY A 129 -19.68 -7.79 -19.06
N SER A 130 -20.74 -7.25 -18.43
CA SER A 130 -21.94 -6.79 -19.12
C SER A 130 -21.82 -5.38 -19.72
N VAL A 131 -20.71 -4.69 -19.44
CA VAL A 131 -20.44 -3.32 -19.90
C VAL A 131 -19.14 -3.27 -20.67
N ASP A 132 -19.13 -2.55 -21.80
CA ASP A 132 -17.90 -2.31 -22.56
C ASP A 132 -16.87 -1.57 -21.69
N PRO A 133 -15.62 -2.06 -21.57
CA PRO A 133 -14.57 -1.42 -20.77
C PRO A 133 -14.25 0.03 -21.19
N HIS A 134 -14.55 0.41 -22.43
CA HIS A 134 -14.41 1.79 -22.92
C HIS A 134 -15.53 2.69 -22.38
N MET A 135 -16.71 2.15 -22.16
CA MET A 135 -17.88 2.90 -21.63
C MET A 135 -17.77 3.06 -20.13
N ASP A 136 -17.54 1.96 -19.39
CA ASP A 136 -17.35 1.98 -17.94
C ASP A 136 -16.32 0.93 -17.48
N ASN A 137 -15.59 1.25 -16.41
CA ASN A 137 -14.60 0.35 -15.82
C ASN A 137 -14.31 0.73 -14.37
N MET A 138 -13.65 -0.17 -13.63
CA MET A 138 -13.36 0.05 -12.21
C MET A 138 -12.60 1.35 -11.92
N LEU A 139 -11.73 1.80 -12.82
CA LEU A 139 -10.98 3.07 -12.63
C LEU A 139 -11.91 4.28 -12.71
N LYS A 140 -12.91 4.27 -13.61
CA LYS A 140 -13.90 5.33 -13.68
C LYS A 140 -14.79 5.36 -12.44
N ILE A 141 -15.18 4.19 -11.94
CA ILE A 141 -16.04 4.07 -10.74
C ILE A 141 -15.32 4.59 -9.50
N VAL A 142 -14.04 4.25 -9.31
CA VAL A 142 -13.25 4.68 -8.13
C VAL A 142 -12.91 6.17 -8.16
N ARG A 143 -12.97 6.84 -9.32
CA ARG A 143 -12.70 8.28 -9.46
C ARG A 143 -13.95 9.16 -9.27
N CYS A 144 -15.14 8.57 -9.18
CA CYS A 144 -16.37 9.29 -8.84
C CYS A 144 -16.44 9.56 -7.35
#